data_17aba4d7ed71a4660228ac1b8069e1ef
#
_entry.id   17aba4d7ed71a4660228ac1b8069e1ef
#
_cell.length_a   1.000
_cell.length_b   1.000
_cell.length_c   1.000
_cell.angle_alpha   90.00
_cell.angle_beta   90.00
_cell.angle_gamma   90.00
#
_symmetry.space_group_name_H-M   'P 1'
#
loop_
_entity.id
_entity.type
_entity.pdbx_description
1 polymer ?
#
loop_
_entity_poly.entity_id
_entity_poly.type
_entity_poly.pdbx_seq_one_letter_code
_entity_poly.pdbx_strand_id
1 'polypeptide(L)'
;MKVGDFYSHKGGLEFIRENFPNELQEVLDAICQLRAVDVLTKKSEEKTKPSLLFSPESMNVVMKQYLSALGWTKPKPGSKKGFCEPRIYLEGGREFREMDGIKNKVGLEIQFGKYAFMGYDIFSKMPIFAKQGLIVCGIEVVAMPSLIPHMSTGVSSFSQIVMDMKARGVADIDVPTLIIGIDCTEESWLKVAEKRERYKLNPQALIDSGEVSAGRKGAKPGPK
;
A
#
# COMPACT_ATOMS: atom_id res chain seq x y z
N MET A 1 -9.82 -6.94 -4.76
CA MET A 1 -10.43 -5.78 -4.06
C MET A 1 -10.96 -4.78 -5.09
N LYS A 2 -11.49 -3.64 -4.67
CA LYS A 2 -12.03 -2.57 -5.53
C LYS A 2 -11.54 -1.20 -5.06
N VAL A 3 -11.64 -0.20 -5.91
CA VAL A 3 -11.56 1.20 -5.48
C VAL A 3 -12.81 1.52 -4.65
N GLY A 4 -12.61 2.12 -3.50
CA GLY A 4 -13.66 2.61 -2.61
C GLY A 4 -13.97 4.09 -2.85
N ASP A 5 -12.91 4.92 -2.97
CA ASP A 5 -13.05 6.37 -3.19
C ASP A 5 -11.76 6.97 -3.75
N PHE A 6 -11.86 8.20 -4.26
CA PHE A 6 -10.77 9.05 -4.75
C PHE A 6 -10.75 10.39 -4.02
N TYR A 7 -9.57 10.91 -3.76
CA TYR A 7 -9.39 12.30 -3.35
C TYR A 7 -8.32 12.97 -4.21
N SER A 8 -8.70 14.10 -4.83
CA SER A 8 -7.82 14.89 -5.68
C SER A 8 -7.18 16.02 -4.87
N HIS A 9 -5.88 15.91 -4.56
CA HIS A 9 -5.11 16.99 -3.97
C HIS A 9 -4.42 17.79 -5.06
N LYS A 10 -4.55 19.11 -5.02
CA LYS A 10 -3.96 20.04 -6.01
C LYS A 10 -4.32 19.66 -7.47
N GLY A 11 -5.56 19.18 -7.71
CA GLY A 11 -5.99 18.74 -9.04
C GLY A 11 -5.33 17.45 -9.55
N GLY A 12 -4.85 16.59 -8.63
CA GLY A 12 -4.08 15.39 -9.01
C GLY A 12 -4.87 14.39 -9.84
N LEU A 13 -6.16 14.15 -9.53
CA LEU A 13 -7.00 13.23 -10.30
C LEU A 13 -7.20 13.72 -11.74
N GLU A 14 -7.55 14.98 -11.89
CA GLU A 14 -7.81 15.61 -13.17
C GLU A 14 -6.54 15.62 -14.01
N PHE A 15 -5.42 16.05 -13.43
CA PHE A 15 -4.12 16.10 -14.08
C PHE A 15 -3.65 14.71 -14.55
N ILE A 16 -3.79 13.66 -13.70
CA ILE A 16 -3.38 12.31 -14.05
C ILE A 16 -4.29 11.71 -15.13
N ARG A 17 -5.61 11.93 -15.04
CA ARG A 17 -6.55 11.46 -16.07
C ARG A 17 -6.27 12.05 -17.46
N GLU A 18 -5.89 13.31 -17.51
CA GLU A 18 -5.61 14.00 -18.76
C GLU A 18 -4.26 13.61 -19.36
N ASN A 19 -3.21 13.50 -18.53
CA ASN A 19 -1.84 13.38 -19.00
C ASN A 19 -1.25 11.97 -18.89
N PHE A 20 -1.77 11.12 -17.98
CA PHE A 20 -1.24 9.80 -17.63
C PHE A 20 -2.35 8.74 -17.46
N PRO A 21 -3.31 8.64 -18.41
CA PRO A 21 -4.45 7.72 -18.26
C PRO A 21 -4.03 6.24 -18.20
N ASN A 22 -2.95 5.86 -18.88
CA ASN A 22 -2.44 4.50 -18.89
C ASN A 22 -1.83 4.13 -17.52
N GLU A 23 -1.05 5.03 -16.94
CA GLU A 23 -0.45 4.83 -15.61
C GLU A 23 -1.54 4.72 -14.54
N LEU A 24 -2.59 5.54 -14.63
CA LEU A 24 -3.74 5.42 -13.73
C LEU A 24 -4.43 4.06 -13.88
N GLN A 25 -4.70 3.64 -15.13
CA GLN A 25 -5.35 2.35 -15.37
C GLN A 25 -4.52 1.17 -14.84
N GLU A 26 -3.20 1.19 -15.03
CA GLU A 26 -2.31 0.17 -14.49
C GLU A 26 -2.38 0.05 -12.96
N VAL A 27 -2.48 1.19 -12.24
CA VAL A 27 -2.66 1.18 -10.78
C VAL A 27 -4.03 0.65 -10.39
N LEU A 28 -5.08 1.02 -11.12
CA LEU A 28 -6.44 0.48 -10.90
C LEU A 28 -6.49 -1.02 -11.14
N ASP A 29 -5.83 -1.51 -12.18
CA ASP A 29 -5.73 -2.94 -12.48
C ASP A 29 -4.94 -3.68 -11.39
N ALA A 30 -3.86 -3.10 -10.87
CA ALA A 30 -3.11 -3.66 -9.75
C ALA A 30 -3.98 -3.82 -8.50
N ILE A 31 -4.88 -2.86 -8.21
CA ILE A 31 -5.85 -2.97 -7.12
C ILE A 31 -6.81 -4.16 -7.36
N CYS A 32 -7.25 -4.37 -8.60
CA CYS A 32 -8.11 -5.50 -8.97
C CYS A 32 -7.41 -6.86 -8.84
N GLN A 33 -6.06 -6.92 -8.93
CA GLN A 33 -5.30 -8.16 -8.67
C GLN A 33 -5.34 -8.57 -7.19
N LEU A 34 -5.64 -7.66 -6.27
CA LEU A 34 -5.73 -7.97 -4.85
C LEU A 34 -6.97 -8.84 -4.56
N ARG A 35 -6.78 -10.14 -4.45
CA ARG A 35 -7.81 -11.06 -3.95
C ARG A 35 -7.80 -11.02 -2.43
N ALA A 36 -8.90 -10.57 -1.83
CA ALA A 36 -9.00 -10.35 -0.39
C ALA A 36 -8.60 -11.59 0.45
N VAL A 37 -9.00 -12.79 0.00
CA VAL A 37 -8.67 -14.04 0.68
C VAL A 37 -7.19 -14.38 0.65
N ASP A 38 -6.47 -14.01 -0.42
CA ASP A 38 -5.05 -14.34 -0.59
C ASP A 38 -4.16 -13.44 0.28
N VAL A 39 -4.60 -12.21 0.56
CA VAL A 39 -3.89 -11.26 1.43
C VAL A 39 -4.39 -11.26 2.89
N LEU A 40 -5.40 -12.08 3.20
CA LEU A 40 -5.88 -12.36 4.57
C LEU A 40 -5.01 -13.44 5.21
N THR A 41 -3.75 -13.11 5.49
CA THR A 41 -2.73 -14.08 5.88
C THR A 41 -2.18 -13.89 7.29
N LYS A 42 -2.49 -12.77 7.94
CA LYS A 42 -1.91 -12.42 9.23
C LYS A 42 -2.80 -12.90 10.38
N LYS A 43 -2.23 -13.71 11.29
CA LYS A 43 -2.88 -14.04 12.56
C LYS A 43 -2.96 -12.79 13.46
N SER A 44 -4.13 -12.55 14.04
CA SER A 44 -4.31 -11.51 15.06
C SER A 44 -3.87 -11.99 16.42
N GLU A 45 -3.17 -11.13 17.15
CA GLU A 45 -2.85 -11.31 18.57
C GLU A 45 -3.74 -10.41 19.45
N GLU A 46 -4.54 -9.53 18.82
CA GLU A 46 -5.40 -8.57 19.51
C GLU A 46 -6.79 -9.17 19.72
N LYS A 47 -7.26 -9.23 21.00
CA LYS A 47 -8.56 -9.80 21.37
C LYS A 47 -9.77 -9.07 20.78
N THR A 48 -9.61 -7.79 20.48
CA THR A 48 -10.66 -6.91 19.92
C THR A 48 -10.78 -6.98 18.40
N LYS A 49 -9.86 -7.70 17.74
CA LYS A 49 -9.82 -7.83 16.27
C LYS A 49 -10.20 -9.24 15.82
N PRO A 50 -10.62 -9.41 14.55
CA PRO A 50 -10.85 -10.73 13.98
C PRO A 50 -9.60 -11.61 14.06
N SER A 51 -9.79 -12.94 14.08
CA SER A 51 -8.71 -13.94 14.18
C SER A 51 -7.68 -13.86 13.05
N LEU A 52 -8.13 -13.47 11.84
CA LEU A 52 -7.27 -13.21 10.69
C LEU A 52 -7.43 -11.76 10.23
N LEU A 53 -6.30 -11.14 9.92
CA LEU A 53 -6.18 -9.77 9.43
C LEU A 53 -5.58 -9.75 8.02
N PHE A 54 -5.92 -8.73 7.26
CA PHE A 54 -5.19 -8.40 6.03
C PHE A 54 -3.74 -8.08 6.36
N SER A 55 -2.83 -8.63 5.58
CA SER A 55 -1.40 -8.38 5.71
C SER A 55 -0.97 -7.25 4.79
N PRO A 56 -0.52 -6.09 5.32
CA PRO A 56 0.07 -5.03 4.52
C PRO A 56 1.21 -5.52 3.63
N GLU A 57 2.05 -6.41 4.15
CA GLU A 57 3.16 -7.01 3.40
C GLU A 57 2.67 -7.80 2.18
N SER A 58 1.66 -8.68 2.37
CA SER A 58 1.09 -9.45 1.27
C SER A 58 0.40 -8.57 0.23
N MET A 59 -0.33 -7.53 0.66
CA MET A 59 -0.96 -6.56 -0.23
C MET A 59 0.08 -5.82 -1.08
N ASN A 60 1.13 -5.30 -0.43
CA ASN A 60 2.22 -4.62 -1.12
C ASN A 60 2.94 -5.53 -2.11
N VAL A 61 3.22 -6.78 -1.74
CA VAL A 61 3.88 -7.75 -2.63
C VAL A 61 3.08 -7.98 -3.91
N VAL A 62 1.77 -8.23 -3.81
CA VAL A 62 0.91 -8.47 -4.97
C VAL A 62 0.89 -7.27 -5.91
N MET A 63 0.64 -6.06 -5.38
CA MET A 63 0.60 -4.85 -6.20
C MET A 63 1.97 -4.54 -6.84
N LYS A 64 3.04 -4.60 -6.05
CA LYS A 64 4.39 -4.31 -6.54
C LYS A 64 4.86 -5.29 -7.60
N GLN A 65 4.55 -6.58 -7.47
CA GLN A 65 4.88 -7.57 -8.49
C GLN A 65 4.18 -7.27 -9.81
N TYR A 66 2.88 -6.98 -9.78
CA TYR A 66 2.11 -6.63 -10.96
C TYR A 66 2.67 -5.36 -11.64
N LEU A 67 2.86 -4.29 -10.88
CA LEU A 67 3.34 -3.00 -11.39
C LEU A 67 4.80 -3.06 -11.86
N SER A 68 5.64 -3.87 -11.21
CA SER A 68 7.03 -4.08 -11.64
C SER A 68 7.12 -4.71 -13.04
N ALA A 69 6.22 -5.65 -13.35
CA ALA A 69 6.11 -6.24 -14.69
C ALA A 69 5.72 -5.21 -15.76
N LEU A 70 5.04 -4.14 -15.35
CA LEU A 70 4.64 -3.02 -16.22
C LEU A 70 5.67 -1.87 -16.27
N GLY A 71 6.82 -2.02 -15.62
CA GLY A 71 7.92 -1.06 -15.69
C GLY A 71 7.90 0.07 -14.65
N TRP A 72 7.10 -0.05 -13.56
CA TRP A 72 7.11 0.92 -12.46
C TRP A 72 8.38 0.88 -11.61
N THR A 73 9.15 -0.19 -11.73
CA THR A 73 10.43 -0.39 -11.04
C THR A 73 11.48 -0.90 -12.02
N LYS A 74 12.75 -0.87 -11.61
CA LYS A 74 13.84 -1.42 -12.46
C LYS A 74 14.00 -2.91 -12.19
N PRO A 75 14.18 -3.76 -13.22
CA PRO A 75 14.56 -5.16 -13.04
C PRO A 75 15.85 -5.28 -12.23
N LYS A 76 15.90 -6.23 -11.30
CA LYS A 76 17.09 -6.56 -10.51
C LYS A 76 17.23 -8.07 -10.41
N PRO A 77 17.77 -8.72 -11.47
CA PRO A 77 18.02 -10.16 -11.47
C PRO A 77 18.85 -10.59 -10.23
N GLY A 78 18.50 -11.74 -9.66
CA GLY A 78 19.16 -12.28 -8.46
C GLY A 78 18.71 -11.67 -7.12
N SER A 79 17.88 -10.63 -7.11
CA SER A 79 17.22 -10.20 -5.88
C SER A 79 15.99 -11.06 -5.57
N LYS A 80 15.62 -11.20 -4.28
CA LYS A 80 14.43 -11.94 -3.87
C LYS A 80 13.13 -11.41 -4.49
N LYS A 81 13.07 -10.10 -4.79
CA LYS A 81 11.91 -9.43 -5.38
C LYS A 81 11.93 -9.47 -6.91
N GLY A 82 13.08 -9.66 -7.55
CA GLY A 82 13.27 -9.54 -9.00
C GLY A 82 13.36 -8.10 -9.52
N PHE A 83 13.17 -7.11 -8.67
CA PHE A 83 13.18 -5.68 -9.00
C PHE A 83 13.79 -4.83 -7.88
N CYS A 84 14.06 -3.56 -8.16
CA CYS A 84 14.38 -2.56 -7.15
C CYS A 84 13.54 -1.31 -7.36
N GLU A 85 13.09 -0.76 -6.26
CA GLU A 85 12.34 0.48 -6.19
C GLU A 85 13.22 1.67 -6.59
N PRO A 86 12.65 2.73 -7.21
CA PRO A 86 13.35 3.97 -7.53
C PRO A 86 13.91 4.65 -6.28
N ARG A 87 15.16 5.10 -6.36
CA ARG A 87 15.86 5.75 -5.23
C ARG A 87 16.50 7.06 -5.65
N ILE A 88 16.49 8.00 -4.73
CA ILE A 88 17.36 9.17 -4.73
C ILE A 88 18.30 9.09 -3.54
N TYR A 89 19.56 9.43 -3.75
CA TYR A 89 20.54 9.54 -2.67
C TYR A 89 20.61 10.99 -2.23
N LEU A 90 20.59 11.20 -0.91
CA LEU A 90 20.74 12.51 -0.31
C LEU A 90 22.22 12.93 -0.28
N GLU A 91 22.47 14.18 0.02
CA GLU A 91 23.81 14.74 0.16
C GLU A 91 24.65 13.89 1.12
N GLY A 92 25.86 13.49 0.69
CA GLY A 92 26.69 12.54 1.42
C GLY A 92 26.59 11.05 0.97
N GLY A 93 25.63 10.72 0.10
CA GLY A 93 25.58 9.44 -0.66
C GLY A 93 25.25 8.16 0.12
N ARG A 94 25.05 8.24 1.46
CA ARG A 94 24.72 7.08 2.29
C ARG A 94 23.22 6.94 2.54
N GLU A 95 22.53 8.04 2.73
CA GLU A 95 21.10 8.06 2.97
C GLU A 95 20.34 8.17 1.66
N PHE A 96 19.22 7.50 1.57
CA PHE A 96 18.36 7.55 0.37
C PHE A 96 16.89 7.68 0.75
N ARG A 97 16.09 8.10 -0.22
CA ARG A 97 14.63 7.98 -0.20
C ARG A 97 14.22 7.05 -1.33
N GLU A 98 13.28 6.20 -1.05
CA GLU A 98 12.77 5.17 -1.97
C GLU A 98 11.29 5.39 -2.18
N MET A 99 10.84 5.27 -3.43
CA MET A 99 9.44 5.33 -3.82
C MET A 99 9.01 3.95 -4.33
N ASP A 100 7.78 3.56 -4.08
CA ASP A 100 7.30 2.22 -4.44
C ASP A 100 7.30 1.97 -5.95
N GLY A 101 7.08 3.03 -6.74
CA GLY A 101 7.21 2.98 -8.19
C GLY A 101 7.31 4.37 -8.83
N ILE A 102 7.94 4.45 -10.00
CA ILE A 102 7.89 5.62 -10.87
C ILE A 102 7.76 5.14 -12.30
N LYS A 103 6.79 5.67 -13.03
CA LYS A 103 6.63 5.45 -14.47
C LYS A 103 6.19 6.75 -15.15
N ASN A 104 6.84 7.10 -16.24
CA ASN A 104 6.53 8.30 -17.05
C ASN A 104 6.33 9.58 -16.20
N LYS A 105 7.14 9.76 -15.16
CA LYS A 105 7.05 10.87 -14.18
C LYS A 105 5.82 10.85 -13.27
N VAL A 106 5.07 9.76 -13.20
CA VAL A 106 4.07 9.50 -12.17
C VAL A 106 4.75 8.76 -11.02
N GLY A 107 4.72 9.32 -9.82
CA GLY A 107 5.18 8.65 -8.60
C GLY A 107 4.08 7.79 -7.98
N LEU A 108 4.43 6.66 -7.38
CA LEU A 108 3.49 5.76 -6.72
C LEU A 108 3.98 5.38 -5.32
N GLU A 109 3.08 5.48 -4.35
CA GLU A 109 3.22 4.93 -3.02
C GLU A 109 2.05 4.00 -2.70
N ILE A 110 2.34 2.88 -2.03
CA ILE A 110 1.35 1.89 -1.61
C ILE A 110 1.44 1.77 -0.10
N GLN A 111 0.60 2.53 0.61
CA GLN A 111 0.74 2.72 2.05
C GLN A 111 -0.36 2.02 2.85
N PHE A 112 -0.09 0.76 3.19
CA PHE A 112 -0.91 -0.02 4.12
C PHE A 112 -0.27 -0.15 5.51
N GLY A 113 0.76 0.66 5.77
CA GLY A 113 1.51 0.67 7.01
C GLY A 113 1.02 1.71 8.03
N LYS A 114 1.94 2.18 8.87
CA LYS A 114 1.64 3.14 9.92
C LYS A 114 1.27 4.51 9.36
N TYR A 115 0.30 5.16 9.99
CA TYR A 115 -0.21 6.48 9.65
C TYR A 115 0.87 7.55 9.41
N ALA A 116 1.90 7.60 10.24
CA ALA A 116 2.97 8.60 10.12
C ALA A 116 3.70 8.58 8.77
N PHE A 117 3.73 7.45 8.07
CA PHE A 117 4.40 7.35 6.78
C PHE A 117 3.55 7.92 5.63
N MET A 118 2.23 7.84 5.70
CA MET A 118 1.34 8.35 4.68
C MET A 118 1.47 9.88 4.51
N GLY A 119 1.44 10.63 5.62
CA GLY A 119 1.70 12.07 5.58
C GLY A 119 3.12 12.40 5.11
N TYR A 120 4.12 11.61 5.52
CA TYR A 120 5.49 11.77 5.05
C TYR A 120 5.62 11.55 3.54
N ASP A 121 4.96 10.53 2.99
CA ASP A 121 5.03 10.21 1.57
C ASP A 121 4.51 11.37 0.72
N ILE A 122 3.35 11.92 1.06
CA ILE A 122 2.71 13.00 0.30
C ILE A 122 3.39 14.35 0.53
N PHE A 123 3.61 14.73 1.80
CA PHE A 123 4.05 16.10 2.14
C PHE A 123 5.56 16.29 2.13
N SER A 124 6.34 15.22 2.06
CA SER A 124 7.80 15.29 2.06
C SER A 124 8.42 14.51 0.90
N LYS A 125 8.13 13.22 0.77
CA LYS A 125 8.81 12.36 -0.20
C LYS A 125 8.46 12.76 -1.64
N MET A 126 7.18 12.90 -1.98
CA MET A 126 6.76 13.31 -3.32
C MET A 126 7.33 14.67 -3.74
N PRO A 127 7.28 15.74 -2.91
CA PRO A 127 7.96 17.01 -3.20
C PRO A 127 9.46 16.88 -3.43
N ILE A 128 10.16 16.03 -2.67
CA ILE A 128 11.60 15.80 -2.86
C ILE A 128 11.87 15.16 -4.25
N PHE A 129 11.09 14.15 -4.64
CA PHE A 129 11.22 13.51 -5.95
C PHE A 129 10.84 14.46 -7.09
N ALA A 130 9.83 15.31 -6.90
CA ALA A 130 9.42 16.31 -7.87
C ALA A 130 10.50 17.40 -8.06
N LYS A 131 11.11 17.87 -6.97
CA LYS A 131 12.24 18.83 -7.03
C LYS A 131 13.42 18.28 -7.82
N GLN A 132 13.62 16.98 -7.82
CA GLN A 132 14.65 16.28 -8.62
C GLN A 132 14.22 16.01 -10.07
N GLY A 133 13.02 16.44 -10.48
CA GLY A 133 12.49 16.23 -11.83
C GLY A 133 12.10 14.79 -12.16
N LEU A 134 12.03 13.90 -11.15
CA LEU A 134 11.70 12.48 -11.34
C LEU A 134 10.21 12.23 -11.47
N ILE A 135 9.38 13.05 -10.81
CA ILE A 135 7.93 12.99 -10.91
C ILE A 135 7.35 14.38 -11.17
N VAL A 136 6.14 14.44 -11.71
CA VAL A 136 5.33 15.65 -11.85
C VAL A 136 3.98 15.54 -11.14
N CYS A 137 3.58 14.32 -10.82
CA CYS A 137 2.37 14.00 -10.03
C CYS A 137 2.59 12.71 -9.24
N GLY A 138 1.70 12.45 -8.28
CA GLY A 138 1.77 11.28 -7.42
C GLY A 138 0.44 10.54 -7.32
N ILE A 139 0.51 9.23 -7.10
CA ILE A 139 -0.61 8.39 -6.70
C ILE A 139 -0.25 7.75 -5.36
N GLU A 140 -1.17 7.77 -4.40
CA GLU A 140 -1.04 7.04 -3.15
C GLU A 140 -2.23 6.13 -2.92
N VAL A 141 -1.95 4.83 -2.70
CA VAL A 141 -2.97 3.82 -2.48
C VAL A 141 -3.03 3.48 -1.00
N VAL A 142 -4.21 3.65 -0.39
CA VAL A 142 -4.44 3.48 1.05
C VAL A 142 -5.69 2.66 1.33
N ALA A 143 -5.86 2.20 2.57
CA ALA A 143 -7.04 1.43 2.98
C ALA A 143 -8.24 2.34 3.26
N MET A 144 -9.44 1.94 2.84
CA MET A 144 -10.68 2.58 3.29
C MET A 144 -10.94 2.31 4.78
N PRO A 145 -11.71 3.18 5.48
CA PRO A 145 -12.04 2.98 6.89
C PRO A 145 -12.66 1.61 7.21
N SER A 146 -13.43 1.03 6.29
CA SER A 146 -14.02 -0.31 6.37
C SER A 146 -12.99 -1.43 6.53
N LEU A 147 -11.78 -1.29 5.99
CA LEU A 147 -10.69 -2.27 6.11
C LEU A 147 -9.93 -2.17 7.44
N ILE A 148 -9.92 -1.00 8.09
CA ILE A 148 -9.07 -0.74 9.27
C ILE A 148 -9.35 -1.69 10.44
N PRO A 149 -10.61 -2.04 10.79
CA PRO A 149 -10.88 -3.05 11.82
C PRO A 149 -10.29 -4.42 11.48
N HIS A 150 -10.00 -4.68 10.23
CA HIS A 150 -9.50 -5.95 9.70
C HIS A 150 -8.00 -5.91 9.36
N MET A 151 -7.28 -4.90 9.83
CA MET A 151 -5.83 -4.71 9.69
C MET A 151 -5.17 -4.53 11.06
N SER A 152 -3.85 -4.49 11.12
CA SER A 152 -3.11 -4.23 12.36
C SER A 152 -3.41 -2.84 12.91
N THR A 153 -3.30 -2.68 14.22
CA THR A 153 -3.44 -1.35 14.87
C THR A 153 -2.39 -0.37 14.36
N GLY A 154 -2.82 0.88 14.15
CA GLY A 154 -1.98 1.99 13.66
C GLY A 154 -1.85 2.08 12.14
N VAL A 155 -2.58 1.25 11.38
CA VAL A 155 -2.71 1.43 9.93
C VAL A 155 -3.49 2.70 9.64
N SER A 156 -3.04 3.45 8.65
CA SER A 156 -3.67 4.67 8.18
C SER A 156 -4.90 4.38 7.32
N SER A 157 -5.86 5.31 7.33
CA SER A 157 -7.05 5.20 6.49
C SER A 157 -7.17 6.39 5.53
N PHE A 158 -7.88 6.14 4.43
CA PHE A 158 -8.24 7.17 3.45
C PHE A 158 -8.88 8.41 4.10
N SER A 159 -9.82 8.22 5.02
CA SER A 159 -10.48 9.35 5.68
C SER A 159 -9.53 10.21 6.52
N GLN A 160 -8.55 9.58 7.20
CA GLN A 160 -7.58 10.32 8.00
C GLN A 160 -6.72 11.23 7.14
N ILE A 161 -6.11 10.71 6.06
CA ILE A 161 -5.26 11.54 5.20
C ILE A 161 -6.07 12.62 4.48
N VAL A 162 -7.28 12.33 4.05
CA VAL A 162 -8.16 13.33 3.42
C VAL A 162 -8.52 14.45 4.39
N MET A 163 -8.79 14.13 5.66
CA MET A 163 -9.03 15.14 6.71
C MET A 163 -7.80 16.02 6.93
N ASP A 164 -6.61 15.44 7.02
CA ASP A 164 -5.37 16.19 7.19
C ASP A 164 -5.08 17.09 5.99
N MET A 165 -5.25 16.57 4.77
CA MET A 165 -5.07 17.35 3.54
C MET A 165 -6.04 18.54 3.47
N LYS A 166 -7.32 18.32 3.82
CA LYS A 166 -8.32 19.41 3.87
C LYS A 166 -8.00 20.44 4.95
N ALA A 167 -7.58 19.99 6.13
CA ALA A 167 -7.24 20.88 7.24
C ALA A 167 -5.97 21.70 6.95
N ARG A 168 -4.95 21.08 6.36
CA ARG A 168 -3.70 21.72 5.97
C ARG A 168 -3.86 22.67 4.78
N GLY A 169 -4.73 22.33 3.83
CA GLY A 169 -4.85 23.00 2.54
C GLY A 169 -3.71 22.63 1.58
N VAL A 170 -3.63 23.38 0.46
CA VAL A 170 -2.63 23.20 -0.60
C VAL A 170 -1.49 24.20 -0.41
N ALA A 171 -0.25 23.72 -0.49
CA ALA A 171 0.95 24.55 -0.51
C ALA A 171 1.62 24.56 -1.90
N ASP A 172 2.43 25.58 -2.20
CA ASP A 172 3.09 25.72 -3.50
C ASP A 172 3.98 24.54 -3.84
N ILE A 173 4.69 24.01 -2.83
CA ILE A 173 5.59 22.85 -2.98
C ILE A 173 4.86 21.52 -3.16
N ASP A 174 3.55 21.47 -2.93
CA ASP A 174 2.80 20.22 -3.06
C ASP A 174 2.76 19.75 -4.51
N VAL A 175 2.83 18.44 -4.67
CA VAL A 175 2.70 17.77 -5.96
C VAL A 175 1.22 17.45 -6.22
N PRO A 176 0.69 17.64 -7.44
CA PRO A 176 -0.62 17.12 -7.81
C PRO A 176 -0.70 15.63 -7.47
N THR A 177 -1.58 15.25 -6.54
CA THR A 177 -1.61 13.89 -5.99
C THR A 177 -3.02 13.33 -5.96
N LEU A 178 -3.16 12.10 -6.46
CA LEU A 178 -4.37 11.30 -6.35
C LEU A 178 -4.23 10.33 -5.18
N ILE A 179 -5.15 10.40 -4.23
CA ILE A 179 -5.28 9.38 -3.18
C ILE A 179 -6.37 8.40 -3.60
N ILE A 180 -6.05 7.11 -3.59
CA ILE A 180 -6.98 6.02 -3.92
C ILE A 180 -7.23 5.19 -2.66
N GLY A 181 -8.47 5.23 -2.16
CA GLY A 181 -8.92 4.36 -1.09
C GLY A 181 -9.36 3.01 -1.66
N ILE A 182 -8.84 1.91 -1.13
CA ILE A 182 -9.26 0.56 -1.56
C ILE A 182 -10.14 -0.12 -0.52
N ASP A 183 -11.06 -0.97 -1.00
CA ASP A 183 -12.00 -1.73 -0.17
C ASP A 183 -12.23 -3.14 -0.73
N CYS A 184 -12.91 -3.97 0.04
CA CYS A 184 -13.42 -5.25 -0.42
C CYS A 184 -14.75 -5.08 -1.16
N THR A 185 -14.99 -5.92 -2.17
CA THR A 185 -16.35 -6.12 -2.71
C THR A 185 -17.19 -6.92 -1.72
N GLU A 186 -18.52 -6.90 -1.87
CA GLU A 186 -19.42 -7.72 -1.04
C GLU A 186 -19.08 -9.21 -1.15
N GLU A 187 -18.85 -9.72 -2.37
CA GLU A 187 -18.41 -11.09 -2.59
C GLU A 187 -17.08 -11.39 -1.87
N SER A 188 -16.13 -10.44 -1.89
CA SER A 188 -14.87 -10.61 -1.18
C SER A 188 -15.06 -10.70 0.34
N TRP A 189 -16.00 -9.94 0.91
CA TRP A 189 -16.32 -10.02 2.34
C TRP A 189 -16.91 -11.38 2.73
N LEU A 190 -17.75 -11.99 1.89
CA LEU A 190 -18.25 -13.35 2.12
C LEU A 190 -17.11 -14.35 2.16
N LYS A 191 -16.21 -14.34 1.19
CA LYS A 191 -15.03 -15.21 1.15
C LYS A 191 -14.08 -14.99 2.34
N VAL A 192 -13.92 -13.76 2.80
CA VAL A 192 -13.16 -13.42 4.00
C VAL A 192 -13.79 -14.04 5.25
N ALA A 193 -15.12 -13.97 5.39
CA ALA A 193 -15.85 -14.59 6.49
C ALA A 193 -15.68 -16.12 6.47
N GLU A 194 -15.85 -16.77 5.32
CA GLU A 194 -15.63 -18.20 5.14
C GLU A 194 -14.21 -18.65 5.54
N LYS A 195 -13.17 -17.90 5.09
CA LYS A 195 -11.78 -18.22 5.47
C LYS A 195 -11.55 -18.08 6.98
N ARG A 196 -12.17 -17.09 7.63
CA ARG A 196 -12.09 -16.93 9.08
C ARG A 196 -12.75 -18.07 9.83
N GLU A 197 -13.90 -18.55 9.38
CA GLU A 197 -14.56 -19.73 9.99
C GLU A 197 -13.70 -20.99 9.79
N ARG A 198 -13.15 -21.23 8.60
CA ARG A 198 -12.19 -22.33 8.37
C ARG A 198 -11.00 -22.24 9.34
N TYR A 199 -10.45 -21.04 9.53
CA TYR A 199 -9.33 -20.81 10.44
C TYR A 199 -9.71 -21.09 11.91
N LYS A 200 -10.90 -20.71 12.36
CA LYS A 200 -11.38 -21.03 13.72
C LYS A 200 -11.51 -22.54 13.95
N LEU A 201 -12.00 -23.27 12.95
CA LEU A 201 -12.19 -24.72 13.02
C LEU A 201 -10.85 -25.49 13.01
N ASN A 202 -9.93 -25.10 12.15
CA ASN A 202 -8.63 -25.77 12.03
C ASN A 202 -7.53 -24.79 11.64
N PRO A 203 -6.95 -24.04 12.61
CA PRO A 203 -5.89 -23.07 12.34
C PRO A 203 -4.63 -23.70 11.72
N GLN A 204 -4.28 -24.91 12.16
CA GLN A 204 -3.05 -25.58 11.73
C GLN A 204 -3.11 -25.95 10.24
N ALA A 205 -4.25 -26.40 9.75
CA ALA A 205 -4.40 -26.74 8.33
C ALA A 205 -4.13 -25.54 7.41
N LEU A 206 -4.56 -24.33 7.80
CA LEU A 206 -4.33 -23.12 6.99
C LEU A 206 -2.88 -22.62 7.09
N ILE A 207 -2.20 -22.91 8.19
CA ILE A 207 -0.76 -22.61 8.35
C ILE A 207 0.06 -23.60 7.51
N ASP A 208 -0.24 -24.87 7.58
CA ASP A 208 0.48 -25.92 6.85
C ASP A 208 0.31 -25.81 5.32
N SER A 209 -0.88 -25.35 4.88
CA SER A 209 -1.13 -25.05 3.46
C SER A 209 -0.48 -23.75 2.98
N GLY A 210 0.09 -22.93 3.88
CA GLY A 210 0.64 -21.62 3.55
C GLY A 210 -0.39 -20.52 3.32
N GLU A 211 -1.69 -20.79 3.52
CA GLU A 211 -2.76 -19.78 3.42
C GLU A 211 -2.69 -18.73 4.53
N VAL A 212 -2.07 -19.05 5.65
CA VAL A 212 -1.89 -18.18 6.80
C VAL A 212 -0.42 -18.22 7.23
N SER A 213 0.16 -17.06 7.51
CA SER A 213 1.53 -16.96 7.98
C SER A 213 1.68 -17.60 9.37
N ALA A 214 2.71 -18.43 9.56
CA ALA A 214 3.04 -19.03 10.84
C ALA A 214 3.37 -18.02 11.97
N GLY A 215 3.43 -16.73 11.64
CA GLY A 215 3.87 -15.67 12.54
C GLY A 215 5.41 -15.58 12.63
N ARG A 216 5.91 -14.49 13.20
CA ARG A 216 7.34 -14.41 13.56
C ARG A 216 7.58 -15.42 14.68
N LYS A 217 8.46 -16.40 14.48
CA LYS A 217 9.01 -17.18 15.60
C LYS A 217 9.54 -16.16 16.60
N GLY A 218 8.97 -16.14 17.81
CA GLY A 218 9.35 -15.19 18.83
C GLY A 218 10.88 -15.11 18.96
N ALA A 219 11.41 -13.91 19.09
CA ALA A 219 12.79 -13.74 19.47
C ALA A 219 12.99 -14.55 20.75
N LYS A 220 13.98 -15.47 20.75
CA LYS A 220 14.36 -16.18 21.97
C LYS A 220 14.61 -15.12 23.03
N PRO A 221 14.07 -15.27 24.26
CA PRO A 221 14.42 -14.36 25.34
C PRO A 221 15.95 -14.38 25.45
N GLY A 222 16.55 -13.19 25.40
CA GLY A 222 17.99 -13.05 25.63
C GLY A 222 18.38 -13.68 26.95
N PRO A 223 19.61 -14.16 27.11
CA PRO A 223 20.07 -14.69 28.37
C PRO A 223 19.89 -13.64 29.46
N LYS A 224 19.32 -14.05 30.60
CA LYS A 224 19.16 -13.21 31.80
C LYS A 224 20.52 -12.84 32.37
#